data_a456d58cde9acf7e61ad0330b3b6ca18
#
_entry.id   a456d58cde9acf7e61ad0330b3b6ca18
#
_cell.length_a   1.000
_cell.length_b   1.000
_cell.length_c   1.000
_cell.angle_alpha   90.00
_cell.angle_beta   90.00
_cell.angle_gamma   90.00
#
_symmetry.space_group_name_H-M   'P 1'
#
loop_
_entity.id
_entity.type
_entity.pdbx_description
1 polymer ?
#
loop_
_entity_poly.entity_id
_entity_poly.type
_entity_poly.pdbx_seq_one_letter_code
_entity_poly.pdbx_strand_id
1 'polypeptide(L)'
;MHRLRVVVVLVIVAATLGLALPVGAATGGVAEAHRARTTTCSSAYLDGDSRLGPQQLPNAGPIAPIVRGYHRFAGLTEQEFLTTYWDPTANGGSGGWRYPPDNGFLLDPGGTPIEFTWSLQAGQEIDRFGSEFGAFLAPEDTPYTERALPPQSLDDFDPAFTCNYHLYEVVKTFKVEAGPIAPGFGQRGLGLQFQLVASLLPGTTATANVAWLLNNGYLQRMTPGEP
;
A
#
# COMPACT_ATOMS: atom_id res chain seq x y z
N MET A 1 -62.43 56.94 -60.67
CA MET A 1 -61.73 56.33 -61.79
C MET A 1 -60.35 55.91 -61.24
N HIS A 2 -60.21 54.69 -60.79
CA HIS A 2 -58.96 54.17 -60.21
C HIS A 2 -58.29 53.27 -61.21
N ARG A 3 -57.10 53.60 -61.64
CA ARG A 3 -56.28 52.79 -62.53
C ARG A 3 -55.46 51.79 -61.70
N LEU A 4 -55.73 50.51 -61.87
CA LEU A 4 -55.04 49.38 -61.30
C LEU A 4 -53.68 49.21 -62.05
N ARG A 5 -52.57 49.34 -61.35
CA ARG A 5 -51.23 49.01 -61.86
C ARG A 5 -50.87 47.60 -61.43
N VAL A 6 -50.75 46.72 -62.42
CA VAL A 6 -50.22 45.37 -62.22
C VAL A 6 -48.69 45.44 -62.21
N VAL A 7 -48.10 45.03 -61.11
CA VAL A 7 -46.62 44.85 -61.01
C VAL A 7 -46.33 43.38 -61.19
N VAL A 8 -45.66 43.05 -62.27
CA VAL A 8 -45.13 41.70 -62.53
C VAL A 8 -43.80 41.56 -61.78
N VAL A 9 -43.74 40.65 -60.79
CA VAL A 9 -42.51 40.30 -60.10
C VAL A 9 -41.90 39.09 -60.75
N LEU A 10 -40.76 39.28 -61.37
CA LEU A 10 -39.94 38.21 -61.94
C LEU A 10 -39.16 37.51 -60.80
N VAL A 11 -39.48 36.27 -60.53
CA VAL A 11 -38.75 35.45 -59.54
C VAL A 11 -37.63 34.71 -60.31
N ILE A 12 -36.38 35.15 -60.03
CA ILE A 12 -35.17 34.45 -60.52
C ILE A 12 -34.83 33.37 -59.51
N VAL A 13 -34.98 32.12 -59.85
CA VAL A 13 -34.55 30.97 -59.05
C VAL A 13 -33.08 30.71 -59.39
N ALA A 14 -32.19 31.12 -58.48
CA ALA A 14 -30.80 30.75 -58.54
C ALA A 14 -30.62 29.35 -57.91
N ALA A 15 -30.30 28.36 -58.72
CA ALA A 15 -29.93 27.01 -58.25
C ALA A 15 -28.48 27.03 -57.76
N THR A 16 -28.28 27.04 -56.46
CA THR A 16 -26.95 26.84 -55.83
C THR A 16 -26.69 25.35 -55.71
N LEU A 17 -25.76 24.82 -56.52
CA LEU A 17 -25.17 23.50 -56.29
C LEU A 17 -24.37 23.54 -54.98
N GLY A 18 -24.95 22.98 -53.93
CA GLY A 18 -24.22 22.76 -52.63
C GLY A 18 -23.31 21.54 -52.78
N LEU A 19 -22.00 21.75 -52.84
CA LEU A 19 -21.01 20.71 -52.57
C LEU A 19 -21.14 20.32 -51.10
N ALA A 20 -21.72 19.16 -50.80
CA ALA A 20 -21.68 18.54 -49.46
C ALA A 20 -20.28 17.95 -49.27
N LEU A 21 -19.47 18.58 -48.42
CA LEU A 21 -18.24 18.01 -47.89
C LEU A 21 -18.64 16.92 -46.86
N PRO A 22 -18.07 15.70 -46.91
CA PRO A 22 -18.32 14.73 -45.87
C PRO A 22 -17.73 15.25 -44.54
N VAL A 23 -18.57 15.55 -43.56
CA VAL A 23 -18.16 15.72 -42.17
C VAL A 23 -17.73 14.34 -41.69
N GLY A 24 -16.41 14.10 -41.69
CA GLY A 24 -15.83 12.96 -41.05
C GLY A 24 -16.10 13.10 -39.53
N ALA A 25 -17.02 12.28 -39.01
CA ALA A 25 -17.17 12.11 -37.59
C ALA A 25 -15.86 11.50 -37.05
N ALA A 26 -14.99 12.33 -36.53
CA ALA A 26 -13.91 11.87 -35.68
C ALA A 26 -14.56 11.28 -34.44
N THR A 27 -14.78 9.96 -34.43
CA THR A 27 -15.03 9.20 -33.23
C THR A 27 -13.72 9.29 -32.43
N GLY A 28 -13.62 10.31 -31.59
CA GLY A 28 -12.62 10.42 -30.55
C GLY A 28 -12.90 9.28 -29.57
N GLY A 29 -12.43 8.07 -29.90
CA GLY A 29 -12.27 7.02 -28.92
C GLY A 29 -11.29 7.52 -27.90
N VAL A 30 -11.75 7.92 -26.71
CA VAL A 30 -10.93 8.01 -25.51
C VAL A 30 -10.34 6.60 -25.36
N ALA A 31 -9.10 6.44 -25.83
CA ALA A 31 -8.31 5.29 -25.50
C ALA A 31 -8.16 5.32 -23.98
N GLU A 32 -9.02 4.60 -23.29
CA GLU A 32 -8.84 4.27 -21.90
C GLU A 32 -7.49 3.55 -21.86
N ALA A 33 -6.47 4.29 -21.38
CA ALA A 33 -5.15 3.73 -21.23
C ALA A 33 -5.28 2.58 -20.23
N HIS A 34 -5.38 1.37 -20.74
CA HIS A 34 -5.38 0.15 -19.93
C HIS A 34 -4.06 0.18 -19.14
N ARG A 35 -4.16 0.58 -17.87
CA ARG A 35 -3.02 0.51 -16.96
C ARG A 35 -2.57 -0.94 -16.96
N ALA A 36 -1.33 -1.19 -17.37
CA ALA A 36 -0.79 -2.54 -17.40
C ALA A 36 -0.98 -3.18 -16.01
N ARG A 37 -1.47 -4.43 -16.00
CA ARG A 37 -1.65 -5.18 -14.74
C ARG A 37 -0.27 -5.57 -14.23
N THR A 38 0.06 -5.14 -13.02
CA THR A 38 1.28 -5.49 -12.31
C THR A 38 0.94 -6.24 -11.03
N THR A 39 1.60 -7.36 -10.79
CA THR A 39 1.38 -8.21 -9.61
C THR A 39 2.50 -8.06 -8.58
N THR A 40 3.56 -7.32 -8.92
CA THR A 40 4.77 -7.15 -8.11
C THR A 40 5.05 -5.67 -7.84
N CYS A 41 5.79 -5.38 -6.79
CA CYS A 41 6.45 -4.10 -6.63
C CYS A 41 7.60 -3.97 -7.65
N SER A 42 7.93 -2.75 -8.08
CA SER A 42 9.12 -2.54 -8.90
C SER A 42 10.38 -2.60 -8.06
N SER A 43 11.47 -3.11 -8.64
CA SER A 43 12.81 -3.02 -8.04
C SER A 43 13.41 -1.61 -8.08
N ALA A 44 12.87 -0.73 -8.95
CA ALA A 44 13.24 0.67 -8.97
C ALA A 44 12.53 1.43 -7.86
N TYR A 45 13.27 2.29 -7.16
CA TYR A 45 12.73 3.15 -6.13
C TYR A 45 12.11 4.43 -6.71
N LEU A 46 11.13 5.00 -6.02
CA LEU A 46 10.59 6.30 -6.38
C LEU A 46 11.72 7.35 -6.28
N ASP A 47 11.87 8.13 -7.34
CA ASP A 47 12.92 9.15 -7.52
C ASP A 47 14.35 8.69 -7.19
N GLY A 48 14.59 7.37 -7.23
CA GLY A 48 15.88 6.75 -6.93
C GLY A 48 16.21 6.66 -5.43
N ASP A 49 15.28 7.02 -4.54
CA ASP A 49 15.48 6.99 -3.09
C ASP A 49 14.74 5.80 -2.46
N SER A 50 15.49 4.84 -1.91
CA SER A 50 14.92 3.64 -1.27
C SER A 50 14.01 3.96 -0.08
N ARG A 51 14.19 5.11 0.58
CA ARG A 51 13.30 5.52 1.68
C ARG A 51 11.88 5.76 1.21
N LEU A 52 11.71 6.09 -0.08
CA LEU A 52 10.40 6.36 -0.68
C LEU A 52 9.71 5.10 -1.19
N GLY A 53 10.38 3.95 -1.09
CA GLY A 53 9.84 2.67 -1.51
C GLY A 53 9.80 2.45 -3.02
N PRO A 54 9.20 1.35 -3.50
CA PRO A 54 9.15 1.01 -4.91
C PRO A 54 8.46 2.07 -5.76
N GLN A 55 8.96 2.34 -6.96
CA GLN A 55 8.35 3.29 -7.88
C GLN A 55 6.91 2.91 -8.24
N GLN A 56 6.65 1.62 -8.42
CA GLN A 56 5.33 1.07 -8.75
C GLN A 56 4.91 0.02 -7.72
N LEU A 57 3.66 0.10 -7.29
CA LEU A 57 3.01 -0.89 -6.45
C LEU A 57 2.10 -1.79 -7.29
N PRO A 58 1.82 -3.04 -6.88
CA PRO A 58 0.94 -3.93 -7.59
C PRO A 58 -0.49 -3.39 -7.64
N ASN A 59 -1.15 -3.60 -8.78
CA ASN A 59 -2.56 -3.28 -9.00
C ASN A 59 -3.40 -4.53 -9.30
N ALA A 60 -2.77 -5.70 -9.26
CA ALA A 60 -3.38 -7.02 -9.46
C ALA A 60 -2.66 -8.05 -8.58
N GLY A 61 -3.20 -9.25 -8.45
CA GLY A 61 -2.65 -10.32 -7.62
C GLY A 61 -2.96 -10.14 -6.12
N PRO A 62 -2.39 -11.01 -5.27
CA PRO A 62 -2.77 -11.11 -3.86
C PRO A 62 -2.40 -9.88 -3.03
N ILE A 63 -1.31 -9.19 -3.34
CA ILE A 63 -0.84 -8.03 -2.57
C ILE A 63 -1.61 -6.74 -2.94
N ALA A 64 -2.20 -6.67 -4.14
CA ALA A 64 -2.91 -5.47 -4.58
C ALA A 64 -4.06 -5.02 -3.65
N PRO A 65 -4.90 -5.90 -3.10
CA PRO A 65 -5.90 -5.52 -2.10
C PRO A 65 -5.29 -4.90 -0.85
N ILE A 66 -4.16 -5.43 -0.37
CA ILE A 66 -3.50 -5.00 0.86
C ILE A 66 -2.93 -3.58 0.72
N VAL A 67 -2.34 -3.24 -0.44
CA VAL A 67 -1.78 -1.91 -0.70
C VAL A 67 -2.79 -0.92 -1.30
N ARG A 68 -4.04 -1.35 -1.51
CA ARG A 68 -5.08 -0.48 -2.06
C ARG A 68 -5.36 0.69 -1.13
N GLY A 69 -5.43 1.90 -1.70
CA GLY A 69 -5.69 3.12 -0.93
C GLY A 69 -4.49 3.62 -0.11
N TYR A 70 -3.32 2.99 -0.25
CA TYR A 70 -2.11 3.50 0.35
C TYR A 70 -1.63 4.76 -0.38
N HIS A 71 -1.53 5.86 0.36
CA HIS A 71 -1.01 7.13 -0.09
C HIS A 71 0.35 7.36 0.56
N ARG A 72 1.41 7.19 -0.19
CA ARG A 72 2.80 7.15 0.26
C ARG A 72 3.19 8.27 1.22
N PHE A 73 2.76 9.49 0.93
CA PHE A 73 3.11 10.67 1.70
C PHE A 73 1.92 11.30 2.44
N ALA A 74 0.75 10.66 2.41
CA ALA A 74 -0.47 11.13 3.10
C ALA A 74 -0.84 12.60 2.81
N GLY A 75 -0.59 13.05 1.56
CA GLY A 75 -0.87 14.42 1.13
C GLY A 75 0.27 15.42 1.37
N LEU A 76 1.35 15.02 2.03
CA LEU A 76 2.58 15.81 2.13
C LEU A 76 3.38 15.76 0.83
N THR A 77 4.26 16.71 0.64
CA THR A 77 5.35 16.55 -0.33
C THR A 77 6.36 15.53 0.17
N GLU A 78 7.14 14.96 -0.71
CA GLU A 78 8.23 14.03 -0.39
C GLU A 78 9.19 14.61 0.66
N GLN A 79 9.62 15.86 0.46
CA GLN A 79 10.52 16.55 1.37
C GLN A 79 9.91 16.76 2.75
N GLU A 80 8.62 17.12 2.84
CA GLU A 80 7.91 17.27 4.11
C GLU A 80 7.76 15.91 4.81
N PHE A 81 7.46 14.84 4.06
CA PHE A 81 7.36 13.50 4.59
C PHE A 81 8.68 13.03 5.20
N LEU A 82 9.80 13.15 4.47
CA LEU A 82 11.11 12.79 4.96
C LEU A 82 11.54 13.64 6.16
N THR A 83 11.27 14.96 6.13
CA THR A 83 11.57 15.83 7.27
C THR A 83 10.81 15.42 8.52
N THR A 84 9.56 14.98 8.36
CA THR A 84 8.70 14.58 9.47
C THR A 84 9.09 13.22 10.06
N TYR A 85 9.34 12.22 9.18
CA TYR A 85 9.42 10.83 9.60
C TYR A 85 10.82 10.21 9.54
N TRP A 86 11.81 10.88 8.95
CA TRP A 86 13.19 10.40 8.88
C TRP A 86 14.11 11.17 9.81
N ASP A 87 14.92 10.46 10.59
CA ASP A 87 15.99 11.03 11.40
C ASP A 87 17.34 10.70 10.77
N PRO A 88 18.04 11.65 10.15
CA PRO A 88 19.33 11.39 9.53
C PRO A 88 20.44 11.12 10.54
N THR A 89 20.24 11.42 11.82
CA THR A 89 21.25 11.22 12.87
C THR A 89 21.09 9.88 13.61
N ALA A 90 19.97 9.21 13.44
CA ALA A 90 19.73 7.90 14.04
C ALA A 90 20.77 6.86 13.58
N ASN A 91 20.91 5.78 14.35
CA ASN A 91 21.79 4.66 14.04
C ASN A 91 23.25 5.07 13.73
N GLY A 92 23.79 6.00 14.50
CA GLY A 92 25.16 6.48 14.32
C GLY A 92 25.39 7.30 13.04
N GLY A 93 24.33 7.96 12.53
CA GLY A 93 24.39 8.78 11.32
C GLY A 93 23.98 8.05 10.04
N SER A 94 23.60 6.77 10.14
CA SER A 94 23.05 6.01 8.99
C SER A 94 21.59 6.36 8.69
N GLY A 95 20.95 7.09 9.60
CA GLY A 95 19.55 7.46 9.54
C GLY A 95 18.59 6.37 10.04
N GLY A 96 17.35 6.75 10.30
CA GLY A 96 16.32 5.83 10.77
C GLY A 96 14.94 6.46 10.74
N TRP A 97 13.93 5.61 10.68
CA TRP A 97 12.54 6.04 10.73
C TRP A 97 12.11 6.39 12.16
N ARG A 98 11.34 7.48 12.29
CA ARG A 98 10.66 7.85 13.53
C ARG A 98 9.36 7.07 13.65
N TYR A 99 9.45 5.85 14.15
CA TYR A 99 8.27 5.03 14.44
C TYR A 99 7.49 5.62 15.62
N PRO A 100 6.17 5.35 15.72
CA PRO A 100 5.41 5.65 16.93
C PRO A 100 6.07 5.02 18.16
N PRO A 101 6.00 5.68 19.32
CA PRO A 101 6.56 5.15 20.57
C PRO A 101 5.88 3.85 21.01
N ASP A 102 6.36 3.28 22.13
CA ASP A 102 5.78 2.10 22.79
C ASP A 102 5.54 0.92 21.82
N ASN A 103 6.58 0.60 21.04
CA ASN A 103 6.53 -0.47 20.02
C ASN A 103 5.43 -0.28 18.99
N GLY A 104 4.93 0.93 18.79
CA GLY A 104 3.87 1.23 17.82
C GLY A 104 2.47 0.86 18.28
N PHE A 105 2.25 0.50 19.54
CA PHE A 105 0.91 0.31 20.09
C PHE A 105 0.17 1.63 20.28
N LEU A 106 -1.14 1.61 19.99
CA LEU A 106 -2.01 2.74 20.31
C LEU A 106 -2.03 2.97 21.82
N LEU A 107 -1.92 4.24 22.22
CA LEU A 107 -2.01 4.60 23.63
C LEU A 107 -3.45 4.92 24.03
N ASP A 108 -3.82 4.57 25.25
CA ASP A 108 -5.05 5.03 25.88
C ASP A 108 -4.98 6.55 26.20
N PRO A 109 -6.07 7.19 26.65
CA PRO A 109 -6.04 8.59 27.07
C PRO A 109 -5.09 8.91 28.21
N GLY A 110 -4.65 7.91 28.96
CA GLY A 110 -3.66 8.03 30.05
C GLY A 110 -2.21 7.89 29.57
N GLY A 111 -1.99 7.58 28.29
CA GLY A 111 -0.66 7.38 27.70
C GLY A 111 -0.12 5.96 27.91
N THR A 112 -0.96 4.99 28.25
CA THR A 112 -0.56 3.58 28.42
C THR A 112 -0.81 2.81 27.11
N PRO A 113 0.12 1.95 26.64
CA PRO A 113 -0.12 1.09 25.49
C PRO A 113 -1.33 0.19 25.67
N ILE A 114 -2.19 0.15 24.65
CA ILE A 114 -3.30 -0.80 24.58
C ILE A 114 -2.75 -2.10 24.02
N GLU A 115 -2.32 -2.97 24.89
CA GLU A 115 -1.74 -4.26 24.53
C GLU A 115 -2.20 -5.37 25.49
N PHE A 116 -2.19 -6.60 25.00
CA PHE A 116 -2.56 -7.79 25.79
C PHE A 116 -1.86 -9.04 25.24
N THR A 117 -1.56 -9.98 26.13
CA THR A 117 -1.01 -11.27 25.69
C THR A 117 -2.05 -12.08 24.93
N TRP A 118 -1.73 -12.48 23.69
CA TRP A 118 -2.58 -13.28 22.82
C TRP A 118 -1.90 -14.59 22.44
N SER A 119 -2.67 -15.65 22.23
CA SER A 119 -2.17 -16.94 21.74
C SER A 119 -2.54 -17.13 20.28
N LEU A 120 -1.56 -17.10 19.39
CA LEU A 120 -1.72 -17.49 18.00
C LEU A 120 -1.83 -19.01 17.92
N GLN A 121 -2.90 -19.51 17.30
CA GLN A 121 -3.21 -20.93 17.22
C GLN A 121 -2.67 -21.54 15.93
N ALA A 122 -2.32 -22.82 15.95
CA ALA A 122 -1.99 -23.56 14.74
C ALA A 122 -3.11 -23.46 13.68
N GLY A 123 -2.75 -23.26 12.42
CA GLY A 123 -3.65 -23.04 11.30
C GLY A 123 -4.07 -21.57 11.10
N GLN A 124 -3.62 -20.62 11.94
CA GLN A 124 -3.85 -19.21 11.69
C GLN A 124 -2.84 -18.67 10.68
N GLU A 125 -3.29 -17.80 9.78
CA GLU A 125 -2.46 -17.10 8.82
C GLU A 125 -2.14 -15.69 9.30
N ILE A 126 -0.86 -15.35 9.24
CA ILE A 126 -0.31 -14.08 9.67
C ILE A 126 0.72 -13.62 8.65
N ASP A 127 0.91 -12.33 8.56
CA ASP A 127 1.79 -11.79 7.54
C ASP A 127 2.74 -10.69 8.07
N ARG A 128 3.65 -10.27 7.19
CA ARG A 128 4.60 -9.21 7.46
C ARG A 128 5.05 -8.53 6.18
N PHE A 129 5.22 -7.21 6.24
CA PHE A 129 6.07 -6.45 5.32
C PHE A 129 7.41 -6.16 6.00
N GLY A 130 8.51 -6.45 5.30
CA GLY A 130 9.85 -6.24 5.82
C GLY A 130 10.59 -7.53 6.18
N SER A 131 11.86 -7.40 6.53
CA SER A 131 12.78 -8.51 6.81
C SER A 131 12.28 -9.43 7.93
N GLU A 132 12.52 -10.74 7.81
CA GLU A 132 12.24 -11.77 8.82
C GLU A 132 13.06 -11.63 10.11
N PHE A 133 14.05 -10.73 10.14
CA PHE A 133 14.73 -10.35 11.38
C PHE A 133 13.92 -9.40 12.26
N GLY A 134 12.76 -8.95 11.80
CA GLY A 134 11.84 -8.14 12.59
C GLY A 134 10.97 -8.97 13.54
N ALA A 135 10.37 -8.29 14.52
CA ALA A 135 9.60 -8.88 15.60
C ALA A 135 8.08 -8.60 15.51
N PHE A 136 7.61 -7.96 14.43
CA PHE A 136 6.21 -7.56 14.30
C PHE A 136 5.53 -8.30 13.14
N LEU A 137 4.33 -8.75 13.37
CA LEU A 137 3.45 -9.44 12.43
C LEU A 137 2.05 -8.81 12.51
N ALA A 138 1.19 -9.16 11.58
CA ALA A 138 -0.22 -8.79 11.59
C ALA A 138 -1.09 -10.00 11.17
N PRO A 139 -2.41 -9.97 11.39
CA PRO A 139 -3.31 -10.88 10.70
C PRO A 139 -3.13 -10.74 9.19
N GLU A 140 -3.23 -11.85 8.46
CA GLU A 140 -3.25 -11.85 7.01
C GLU A 140 -4.22 -10.79 6.46
N ASP A 141 -3.89 -10.23 5.30
CA ASP A 141 -4.71 -9.23 4.59
C ASP A 141 -4.96 -7.91 5.34
N THR A 142 -4.32 -7.67 6.48
CA THR A 142 -4.41 -6.36 7.14
C THR A 142 -3.97 -5.27 6.16
N PRO A 143 -4.81 -4.26 5.82
CA PRO A 143 -4.46 -3.20 4.89
C PRO A 143 -3.17 -2.48 5.26
N TYR A 144 -2.34 -2.14 4.26
CA TYR A 144 -1.08 -1.43 4.51
C TYR A 144 -1.29 -0.09 5.22
N THR A 145 -2.42 0.58 4.93
CA THR A 145 -2.83 1.83 5.60
C THR A 145 -3.12 1.68 7.08
N GLU A 146 -3.27 0.47 7.58
CA GLU A 146 -3.55 0.17 8.98
C GLU A 146 -2.31 -0.29 9.75
N ARG A 147 -1.15 -0.42 9.08
CA ARG A 147 0.09 -0.96 9.67
C ARG A 147 1.06 0.11 10.15
N ALA A 148 0.85 1.38 9.80
CA ALA A 148 1.78 2.48 10.12
C ALA A 148 3.24 2.14 9.80
N LEU A 149 3.49 1.63 8.60
CA LEU A 149 4.82 1.29 8.08
C LEU A 149 5.31 2.34 7.08
N PRO A 150 6.62 2.64 7.03
CA PRO A 150 7.18 3.56 6.05
C PRO A 150 7.17 2.94 4.63
N PRO A 151 7.25 3.76 3.57
CA PRO A 151 7.27 3.26 2.19
C PRO A 151 8.38 2.25 1.91
N GLN A 152 9.53 2.38 2.57
CA GLN A 152 10.67 1.48 2.46
C GLN A 152 10.34 0.02 2.84
N SER A 153 9.34 -0.22 3.67
CA SER A 153 8.94 -1.59 4.04
C SER A 153 8.37 -2.39 2.87
N LEU A 154 8.07 -1.72 1.74
CA LEU A 154 7.59 -2.32 0.50
C LEU A 154 8.73 -2.60 -0.52
N ASP A 155 9.98 -2.28 -0.18
CA ASP A 155 11.12 -2.45 -1.09
C ASP A 155 11.34 -3.93 -1.41
N ASP A 156 11.51 -4.22 -2.69
CA ASP A 156 11.72 -5.56 -3.21
C ASP A 156 13.19 -5.96 -3.12
N PHE A 157 13.61 -6.40 -1.94
CA PHE A 157 15.00 -6.82 -1.68
C PHE A 157 15.30 -8.24 -2.16
N ASP A 158 14.30 -9.12 -2.16
CA ASP A 158 14.38 -10.50 -2.60
C ASP A 158 13.24 -10.78 -3.59
N PRO A 159 13.56 -11.13 -4.85
CA PRO A 159 12.53 -11.44 -5.87
C PRO A 159 11.56 -12.56 -5.48
N ALA A 160 11.92 -13.40 -4.50
CA ALA A 160 11.02 -14.41 -3.95
C ALA A 160 9.88 -13.81 -3.11
N PHE A 161 10.05 -12.58 -2.60
CA PHE A 161 9.10 -11.91 -1.70
C PHE A 161 8.77 -10.52 -2.20
N THR A 162 8.01 -10.47 -3.30
CA THR A 162 7.65 -9.18 -3.91
C THR A 162 7.00 -8.24 -2.90
N CYS A 163 7.33 -6.95 -2.96
CA CYS A 163 6.94 -5.94 -1.96
C CYS A 163 7.44 -6.27 -0.55
N ASN A 164 8.46 -7.15 -0.42
CA ASN A 164 8.94 -7.62 0.88
C ASN A 164 7.80 -8.17 1.78
N TYR A 165 6.80 -8.79 1.11
CA TYR A 165 5.64 -9.38 1.74
C TYR A 165 5.86 -10.85 2.02
N HIS A 166 5.63 -11.25 3.25
CA HIS A 166 5.81 -12.61 3.73
C HIS A 166 4.51 -13.07 4.38
N LEU A 167 3.99 -14.21 3.91
CA LEU A 167 2.83 -14.89 4.47
C LEU A 167 3.27 -16.15 5.21
N TYR A 168 2.67 -16.40 6.36
CA TYR A 168 3.00 -17.54 7.20
C TYR A 168 1.75 -18.22 7.74
N GLU A 169 1.80 -19.54 7.84
CA GLU A 169 0.90 -20.31 8.67
C GLU A 169 1.55 -20.59 10.04
N VAL A 170 0.80 -20.45 11.11
CA VAL A 170 1.19 -20.87 12.45
C VAL A 170 1.13 -22.39 12.53
N VAL A 171 2.26 -23.05 12.74
CA VAL A 171 2.35 -24.53 12.87
C VAL A 171 2.22 -24.98 14.31
N LYS A 172 2.81 -24.22 15.25
CA LYS A 172 2.73 -24.48 16.69
C LYS A 172 2.19 -23.23 17.38
N THR A 173 1.23 -23.41 18.27
CA THR A 173 0.69 -22.34 19.11
C THR A 173 1.81 -21.63 19.89
N PHE A 174 1.82 -20.31 19.87
CA PHE A 174 2.73 -19.47 20.66
C PHE A 174 2.04 -18.17 21.08
N LYS A 175 2.66 -17.48 22.06
CA LYS A 175 2.12 -16.24 22.61
C LYS A 175 2.85 -15.03 22.04
N VAL A 176 2.12 -13.93 21.92
CA VAL A 176 2.58 -12.61 21.46
C VAL A 176 1.96 -11.52 22.35
N GLU A 177 2.56 -10.34 22.37
CA GLU A 177 1.81 -9.14 22.74
C GLU A 177 1.05 -8.64 21.52
N ALA A 178 -0.25 -8.37 21.70
CA ALA A 178 -1.17 -7.98 20.64
C ALA A 178 -1.87 -6.68 21.00
N GLY A 179 -2.16 -5.86 20.00
CA GLY A 179 -2.91 -4.62 20.22
C GLY A 179 -3.05 -3.79 18.95
N PRO A 180 -3.87 -2.74 18.98
CA PRO A 180 -4.04 -1.86 17.84
C PRO A 180 -2.78 -1.03 17.58
N ILE A 181 -2.48 -0.79 16.32
CA ILE A 181 -1.34 0.00 15.86
C ILE A 181 -1.64 1.48 15.99
N ALA A 182 -0.72 2.26 16.56
CA ALA A 182 -0.80 3.71 16.58
C ALA A 182 -0.70 4.31 15.17
N PRO A 183 -1.33 5.47 14.90
CA PRO A 183 -1.11 6.21 13.67
C PRO A 183 0.36 6.56 13.47
N GLY A 184 0.86 6.43 12.24
CA GLY A 184 2.24 6.75 11.89
C GLY A 184 2.43 6.87 10.38
N PHE A 185 3.46 7.58 9.93
CA PHE A 185 3.77 7.80 8.52
C PHE A 185 2.59 8.35 7.70
N GLY A 186 1.76 9.21 8.34
CA GLY A 186 0.54 9.75 7.73
C GLY A 186 -0.57 8.73 7.51
N GLN A 187 -0.45 7.54 8.05
CA GLN A 187 -1.44 6.48 7.99
C GLN A 187 -2.23 6.40 9.29
N ARG A 188 -3.49 5.93 9.16
CA ARG A 188 -4.41 5.88 10.31
C ARG A 188 -4.02 4.87 11.39
N GLY A 189 -3.24 3.84 11.05
CA GLY A 189 -3.02 2.72 11.94
C GLY A 189 -4.30 1.94 12.21
N LEU A 190 -4.51 1.50 13.44
CA LEU A 190 -5.66 0.77 13.98
C LEU A 190 -5.80 -0.69 13.50
N GLY A 191 -4.89 -1.18 12.65
CA GLY A 191 -4.75 -2.61 12.43
C GLY A 191 -4.27 -3.31 13.70
N LEU A 192 -4.50 -4.60 13.79
CA LEU A 192 -3.96 -5.42 14.87
C LEU A 192 -2.49 -5.77 14.55
N GLN A 193 -1.59 -5.57 15.52
CA GLN A 193 -0.24 -6.10 15.42
C GLN A 193 0.02 -7.17 16.47
N PHE A 194 0.97 -8.05 16.13
CA PHE A 194 1.52 -9.08 17.00
C PHE A 194 3.00 -8.80 17.19
N GLN A 195 3.41 -8.49 18.41
CA GLN A 195 4.82 -8.32 18.76
C GLN A 195 5.37 -9.59 19.37
N LEU A 196 6.49 -10.07 18.83
CA LEU A 196 7.25 -11.17 19.38
C LEU A 196 8.05 -10.69 20.58
N VAL A 197 7.80 -11.29 21.73
CA VAL A 197 8.50 -10.97 23.00
C VAL A 197 9.19 -12.23 23.50
N ALA A 198 10.47 -12.13 23.77
CA ALA A 198 11.30 -13.30 24.12
C ALA A 198 10.78 -14.07 25.35
N SER A 199 10.26 -13.35 26.36
CA SER A 199 9.70 -13.96 27.58
C SER A 199 8.44 -14.81 27.36
N LEU A 200 7.75 -14.62 26.22
CA LEU A 200 6.54 -15.36 25.85
C LEU A 200 6.85 -16.57 24.97
N LEU A 201 8.10 -16.71 24.48
CA LEU A 201 8.50 -17.78 23.55
C LEU A 201 9.40 -18.79 24.26
N PRO A 202 8.95 -20.04 24.47
CA PRO A 202 9.76 -21.06 25.16
C PRO A 202 11.07 -21.34 24.41
N GLY A 203 12.21 -21.29 25.14
CA GLY A 203 13.53 -21.57 24.61
C GLY A 203 14.21 -20.39 23.88
N THR A 204 13.62 -19.21 23.88
CA THR A 204 14.22 -17.99 23.31
C THR A 204 15.16 -17.38 24.33
N THR A 205 16.44 -17.20 23.96
CA THR A 205 17.47 -16.69 24.90
C THR A 205 17.87 -15.24 24.64
N ALA A 206 17.60 -14.68 23.46
CA ALA A 206 18.06 -13.33 23.11
C ALA A 206 17.08 -12.54 22.22
N THR A 207 16.79 -12.97 21.01
CA THR A 207 16.03 -12.18 20.02
C THR A 207 14.81 -12.94 19.54
N ALA A 208 13.63 -12.45 19.90
CA ALA A 208 12.38 -12.92 19.35
C ALA A 208 12.15 -12.24 17.98
N ASN A 209 12.29 -12.99 16.89
CA ASN A 209 12.01 -12.52 15.54
C ASN A 209 11.39 -13.63 14.68
N VAL A 210 10.91 -13.29 13.50
CA VAL A 210 10.25 -14.24 12.60
C VAL A 210 11.20 -15.35 12.16
N ALA A 211 12.46 -15.03 11.85
CA ALA A 211 13.46 -16.04 11.49
C ALA A 211 13.67 -17.09 12.59
N TRP A 212 13.62 -16.67 13.86
CA TRP A 212 13.69 -17.60 14.98
C TRP A 212 12.47 -18.54 15.00
N LEU A 213 11.25 -18.01 14.79
CA LEU A 213 10.02 -18.81 14.73
C LEU A 213 10.07 -19.85 13.61
N LEU A 214 10.53 -19.46 12.42
CA LEU A 214 10.73 -20.35 11.27
C LEU A 214 11.74 -21.47 11.59
N ASN A 215 12.89 -21.11 12.14
CA ASN A 215 13.97 -22.06 12.47
C ASN A 215 13.59 -23.03 13.58
N ASN A 216 12.61 -22.67 14.43
CA ASN A 216 12.12 -23.53 15.51
C ASN A 216 10.78 -24.20 15.18
N GLY A 217 10.29 -24.08 13.95
CA GLY A 217 9.10 -24.73 13.44
C GLY A 217 7.81 -24.27 14.09
N TYR A 218 7.73 -23.00 14.49
CA TYR A 218 6.49 -22.33 14.91
C TYR A 218 5.70 -21.79 13.73
N LEU A 219 6.41 -21.37 12.67
CA LEU A 219 5.83 -20.87 11.43
C LEU A 219 6.32 -21.69 10.24
N GLN A 220 5.49 -21.74 9.21
CA GLN A 220 5.91 -22.11 7.86
C GLN A 220 5.57 -20.98 6.88
N ARG A 221 6.41 -20.83 5.85
CA ARG A 221 6.14 -19.84 4.79
C ARG A 221 5.05 -20.37 3.87
N MET A 222 4.16 -19.46 3.47
CA MET A 222 3.09 -19.70 2.51
C MET A 222 3.33 -18.88 1.24
N THR A 223 2.77 -19.34 0.11
CA THR A 223 2.74 -18.56 -1.13
C THR A 223 1.47 -17.70 -1.13
N PRO A 224 1.57 -16.37 -1.23
CA PRO A 224 0.38 -15.51 -1.27
C PRO A 224 -0.57 -15.88 -2.41
N GLY A 225 -1.86 -16.10 -2.08
CA GLY A 225 -2.90 -16.44 -3.06
C GLY A 225 -2.98 -17.91 -3.47
N GLU A 226 -2.23 -18.80 -2.85
CA GLU A 226 -2.47 -20.25 -2.89
C GLU A 226 -3.39 -20.63 -1.72
N PRO A 227 -4.46 -21.41 -1.97
CA PRO A 227 -5.39 -21.86 -0.93
C PRO A 227 -4.79 -22.91 -0.03
#